data_d92fe2c636a300598611b850e96aee25
#
_entry.id   d92fe2c636a300598611b850e96aee25
#
_cell.length_a   1.000
_cell.length_b   1.000
_cell.length_c   1.000
_cell.angle_alpha   90.00
_cell.angle_beta   90.00
_cell.angle_gamma   90.00
#
_symmetry.space_group_name_H-M   'P 1'
#
loop_
_entity.id
_entity.type
_entity.pdbx_description
1 polymer ?
#
loop_
_entity_poly.entity_id
_entity_poly.type
_entity_poly.pdbx_seq_one_letter_code
_entity_poly.pdbx_strand_id
1 'polypeptide(L)' 'MTDKYEPRVGDLLVYGTNVYRLVAVKDKKYADVRREYVITAGGLVQKDDGDIISDVRVSCFERQLHLKARVV' A
#
# COMPACT_ATOMS: atom_id res chain seq x y z
N MET A 1 -10.46 -2.85 -4.58
CA MET A 1 -9.69 -2.79 -5.84
C MET A 1 -10.47 -3.39 -6.97
N THR A 2 -10.40 -2.79 -8.14
CA THR A 2 -11.03 -3.33 -9.33
C THR A 2 -10.17 -4.45 -9.93
N ASP A 3 -10.79 -5.30 -10.74
CA ASP A 3 -10.10 -6.42 -11.38
C ASP A 3 -9.02 -5.97 -12.36
N LYS A 4 -9.04 -4.71 -12.74
CA LYS A 4 -8.08 -4.15 -13.69
C LYS A 4 -6.78 -3.69 -13.04
N TYR A 5 -6.74 -3.62 -11.72
CA TYR A 5 -5.52 -3.21 -11.05
C TYR A 5 -4.47 -4.32 -11.10
N GLU A 6 -3.29 -3.97 -11.55
CA GLU A 6 -2.15 -4.86 -11.57
C GLU A 6 -1.16 -4.42 -10.49
N PRO A 7 -0.94 -5.23 -9.45
CA PRO A 7 -0.02 -4.84 -8.38
C PRO A 7 1.42 -4.79 -8.88
N ARG A 8 2.15 -3.78 -8.44
CA ARG A 8 3.57 -3.60 -8.75
C ARG A 8 4.33 -3.27 -7.48
N VAL A 9 5.55 -3.72 -7.40
CA VAL A 9 6.44 -3.38 -6.28
C VAL A 9 6.58 -1.85 -6.22
N GLY A 10 6.44 -1.31 -5.02
CA GLY A 10 6.48 0.13 -4.79
C GLY A 10 5.13 0.81 -4.72
N ASP A 11 4.06 0.14 -5.15
CA ASP A 11 2.72 0.71 -5.05
C ASP A 11 2.29 0.87 -3.60
N LEU A 12 1.51 1.91 -3.35
CA LEU A 12 0.90 2.16 -2.04
C LEU A 12 -0.57 1.80 -2.10
N LEU A 13 -1.01 0.97 -1.17
CA LEU A 13 -2.40 0.53 -1.08
C LEU A 13 -2.97 0.88 0.28
N VAL A 14 -4.23 1.26 0.30
CA VAL A 14 -4.92 1.74 1.51
C VAL A 14 -5.84 0.66 2.05
N TYR A 15 -5.74 0.42 3.36
CA TYR A 15 -6.69 -0.40 4.09
C TYR A 15 -7.04 0.33 5.40
N GLY A 16 -8.28 0.78 5.52
CA GLY A 16 -8.70 1.60 6.65
C GLY A 16 -7.92 2.91 6.70
N THR A 17 -7.23 3.16 7.79
CA THR A 17 -6.37 4.32 7.96
C THR A 17 -4.89 4.00 7.72
N ASN A 18 -4.59 2.77 7.33
CA ASN A 18 -3.21 2.36 7.11
C ASN A 18 -2.88 2.36 5.62
N VAL A 19 -1.66 2.74 5.29
CA VAL A 19 -1.16 2.70 3.93
C VAL A 19 0.04 1.76 3.89
N TYR A 20 -0.05 0.78 2.99
CA TYR A 20 0.96 -0.26 2.86
C TYR A 20 1.68 -0.13 1.53
N ARG A 21 2.99 -0.32 1.56
CA ARG A 21 3.77 -0.41 0.34
C ARG A 21 3.96 -1.87 -0.05
N LEU A 22 3.78 -2.17 -1.32
CA LEU A 22 4.07 -3.47 -1.86
C LEU A 22 5.59 -3.63 -1.97
N VAL A 23 6.13 -4.58 -1.20
CA VAL A 23 7.57 -4.85 -1.21
C VAL A 23 7.93 -6.04 -2.08
N ALA A 24 6.98 -6.94 -2.32
CA ALA A 24 7.15 -8.04 -3.26
C ALA A 24 5.79 -8.43 -3.80
N VAL A 25 5.73 -8.80 -5.08
CA VAL A 25 4.50 -9.30 -5.70
C VAL A 25 4.77 -10.73 -6.13
N LYS A 26 3.98 -11.68 -5.58
CA LYS A 26 4.18 -13.11 -5.84
C LYS A 26 3.40 -13.59 -7.04
N ASP A 27 2.20 -13.10 -7.19
CA ASP A 27 1.41 -13.25 -8.39
C ASP A 27 0.43 -12.09 -8.46
N LYS A 28 -0.50 -12.11 -9.40
CA LYS A 28 -1.41 -10.99 -9.60
C LYS A 28 -2.38 -10.76 -8.43
N LYS A 29 -2.46 -11.69 -7.47
CA LYS A 29 -3.44 -11.67 -6.39
C LYS A 29 -2.83 -11.45 -5.02
N TYR A 30 -1.56 -11.78 -4.84
CA TYR A 30 -0.92 -11.78 -3.53
C TYR A 30 0.36 -10.98 -3.57
N ALA A 31 0.63 -10.29 -2.46
CA ALA A 31 1.83 -9.49 -2.32
C ALA A 31 2.30 -9.49 -0.87
N ASP A 32 3.57 -9.22 -0.68
CA ASP A 32 4.11 -8.91 0.63
C ASP A 32 4.07 -7.40 0.78
N VAL A 33 3.61 -6.93 1.93
CA VAL A 33 3.40 -5.51 2.16
C VAL A 33 4.02 -5.08 3.50
N ARG A 34 4.32 -3.79 3.58
CA ARG A 34 4.81 -3.18 4.81
C ARG A 34 4.07 -1.85 5.02
N ARG A 35 3.57 -1.62 6.24
CA ARG A 35 2.91 -0.36 6.54
C ARG A 35 3.94 0.77 6.54
N GLU A 36 3.67 1.83 5.77
CA GLU A 36 4.54 2.99 5.72
C GLU A 36 3.89 4.26 6.22
N TYR A 37 2.58 4.38 6.08
CA TYR A 37 1.89 5.61 6.47
C TYR A 37 0.60 5.28 7.21
N VAL A 38 0.15 6.24 8.01
CA VAL A 38 -1.18 6.24 8.62
C VAL A 38 -1.88 7.52 8.19
N ILE A 39 -3.15 7.39 7.79
CA ILE A 39 -3.97 8.53 7.40
C ILE A 39 -4.56 9.13 8.67
N THR A 40 -4.30 10.41 8.90
CA THR A 40 -4.84 11.15 10.04
C THR A 40 -5.62 12.35 9.56
N ALA A 41 -6.31 13.04 10.47
CA ALA A 41 -7.01 14.27 10.16
C ALA A 41 -6.06 15.36 9.60
N GLY A 42 -4.80 15.32 10.00
CA GLY A 42 -3.79 16.26 9.50
C GLY A 42 -3.07 15.81 8.24
N GLY A 43 -3.40 14.64 7.70
CA GLY A 43 -2.78 14.09 6.50
C GLY A 43 -2.05 12.79 6.76
N LEU A 44 -1.09 12.46 5.91
CA LEU A 44 -0.31 11.24 6.04
C LEU A 44 0.80 11.42 7.06
N VAL A 45 0.89 10.45 7.98
CA VAL A 45 1.97 10.37 8.94
C VAL A 45 2.79 9.13 8.63
N GLN A 46 4.08 9.32 8.43
CA GLN A 46 4.98 8.21 8.14
C GLN A 46 5.16 7.33 9.37
N LYS A 47 5.02 6.04 9.19
CA LYS A 47 5.25 5.03 10.21
C LYS A 47 6.21 3.99 9.66
N ASP A 48 7.41 3.96 10.18
CA ASP A 48 8.48 3.10 9.68
C ASP A 48 8.77 1.95 10.65
N ASP A 49 7.73 1.48 11.32
CA ASP A 49 7.82 0.49 12.40
C ASP A 49 7.13 -0.83 12.07
N GLY A 50 6.63 -0.98 10.86
CA GLY A 50 5.86 -2.16 10.49
C GLY A 50 6.72 -3.31 10.01
N ASP A 51 6.36 -4.51 10.44
CA ASP A 51 6.92 -5.73 9.87
C ASP A 51 6.29 -6.01 8.51
N ILE A 52 7.01 -6.80 7.71
CA ILE A 52 6.48 -7.26 6.43
C ILE A 52 5.38 -8.29 6.70
N ILE A 53 4.23 -8.07 6.10
CA ILE A 53 3.12 -9.01 6.14
C ILE A 53 3.11 -9.75 4.82
N SER A 54 3.26 -11.07 4.89
CA SER A 54 3.40 -11.91 3.69
C SER A 54 2.04 -12.41 3.21
N ASP A 55 1.95 -12.63 1.90
CA ASP A 55 0.81 -13.29 1.26
C ASP A 55 -0.52 -12.59 1.52
N VAL A 56 -0.50 -11.27 1.44
CA VAL A 56 -1.71 -10.47 1.58
C VAL A 56 -2.43 -10.42 0.24
N ARG A 57 -3.74 -10.68 0.27
CA ARG A 57 -4.54 -10.59 -0.94
C ARG A 57 -4.74 -9.12 -1.33
N VAL A 58 -4.31 -8.76 -2.53
CA VAL A 58 -4.36 -7.37 -3.01
C VAL A 58 -5.79 -6.84 -3.05
N SER A 59 -6.77 -7.71 -3.36
CA SER A 59 -8.17 -7.30 -3.41
C SER A 59 -8.76 -6.88 -2.06
N CYS A 60 -8.07 -7.15 -0.95
CA CYS A 60 -8.52 -6.69 0.36
C CYS A 60 -8.31 -5.19 0.57
N PHE A 61 -7.44 -4.57 -0.21
CA PHE A 61 -7.20 -3.14 -0.08
C PHE A 61 -8.33 -2.34 -0.74
N GLU A 62 -8.60 -1.16 -0.19
CA GLU A 62 -9.72 -0.34 -0.63
C GLU A 62 -9.40 0.43 -1.90
N ARG A 63 -8.17 0.94 -2.02
CA ARG A 63 -7.74 1.75 -3.14
C ARG A 63 -6.24 1.88 -3.18
N GLN A 64 -5.74 2.33 -4.32
CA GLN A 64 -4.34 2.70 -4.47
C GLN A 64 -4.17 4.17 -4.12
N LEU A 65 -3.10 4.47 -3.39
CA LEU A 65 -2.74 5.84 -3.07
C LEU A 65 -1.61 6.29 -3.99
N HIS A 66 -1.81 7.41 -4.64
CA HIS A 66 -0.79 8.02 -5.48
C HIS A 66 -0.22 9.23 -4.78
N LEU A 67 1.07 9.16 -4.45
CA LEU A 67 1.80 10.31 -3.93
C LEU A 67 2.41 11.02 -5.11
N LYS A 68 1.98 12.26 -5.33
CA LYS A 68 2.58 13.08 -6.38
C LYS A 68 4.00 13.43 -5.97
N ALA A 69 4.95 13.15 -6.85
CA ALA A 69 6.30 13.61 -6.64
C ALA A 69 6.27 15.15 -6.60
N ARG A 70 6.84 15.69 -5.53
CA ARG A 70 6.90 17.13 -5.43
C ARG A 70 8.06 17.62 -6.29
N VAL A 71 7.72 18.38 -7.29
CA VAL A 71 8.73 19.07 -8.09
C VAL A 71 9.15 20.32 -7.32
N VAL A 72 10.35 20.33 -6.94
CA VAL A 72 10.90 21.45 -6.18
C VAL A 72 11.57 22.41 -7.12
#